data_f850b1963bc2841b75961339595bdd06
#
_entry.id   f850b1963bc2841b75961339595bdd06
#
_cell.length_a   1.000
_cell.length_b   1.000
_cell.length_c   1.000
_cell.angle_alpha   90.00
_cell.angle_beta   90.00
_cell.angle_gamma   90.00
#
_symmetry.space_group_name_H-M   'P 1'
#
loop_
_entity.id
_entity.type
_entity.pdbx_description
1 polymer ?
#
loop_
_entity_poly.entity_id
_entity_poly.type
_entity_poly.pdbx_seq_one_letter_code
_entity_poly.pdbx_strand_id
1 'polypeptide(L)'
;SEFNFETMRMELVDFGALIFNPVAQVKFVHTVSAGYVTGAIFVLAISSYYLLKKRDLPFARRSFAIAAIFGLASTLSVILLGDESGYELGDVQKTKLAAIESEWETHPAPAPFTLFGIPNQEEQRTDYAIKIPYAMGIIATRSLDKEVTGLKDLMVQHEARIRNGMVAYSELEKLRAGDRSPELMASFKENQKDLGYGLLLKKYTENVTDASEAHIQAATKDTIPNVTALFFSFRAMVASGFLMLLLFILATFAVAKRNAENKPWLLKFALFALPLPWIAA
;
A
#
# COMPACT_ATOMS: atom_id res chain seq x y z
N SER A 1 -19.95 -7.73 4.79
CA SER A 1 -20.23 -9.19 4.64
C SER A 1 -20.60 -9.76 5.99
N GLU A 2 -21.53 -10.70 6.02
CA GLU A 2 -21.97 -11.40 7.21
C GLU A 2 -21.86 -12.91 7.00
N PHE A 3 -21.68 -13.66 8.11
CA PHE A 3 -21.63 -15.11 8.03
C PHE A 3 -23.07 -15.67 8.01
N ASN A 4 -23.40 -16.41 6.94
CA ASN A 4 -24.70 -17.05 6.80
C ASN A 4 -24.61 -18.47 7.38
N PHE A 5 -25.37 -18.74 8.45
CA PHE A 5 -25.40 -20.04 9.14
C PHE A 5 -26.14 -21.13 8.34
N GLU A 6 -26.92 -20.79 7.32
CA GLU A 6 -27.58 -21.78 6.46
C GLU A 6 -26.60 -22.30 5.41
N THR A 7 -25.90 -21.39 4.74
CA THR A 7 -24.94 -21.73 3.66
C THR A 7 -23.53 -22.00 4.17
N MET A 8 -23.23 -21.70 5.45
CA MET A 8 -21.91 -21.79 6.09
C MET A 8 -20.83 -21.00 5.33
N ARG A 9 -21.18 -19.81 4.84
CA ARG A 9 -20.30 -18.95 4.06
C ARG A 9 -20.42 -17.50 4.48
N MET A 10 -19.36 -16.72 4.21
CA MET A 10 -19.44 -15.26 4.25
C MET A 10 -20.19 -14.79 3.01
N GLU A 11 -21.24 -14.01 3.20
CA GLU A 11 -22.06 -13.46 2.12
C GLU A 11 -22.04 -11.95 2.13
N LEU A 12 -22.12 -11.35 0.94
CA LEU A 12 -22.23 -9.91 0.77
C LEU A 12 -23.70 -9.51 0.95
N VAL A 13 -23.99 -8.88 2.08
CA VAL A 13 -25.38 -8.45 2.43
C VAL A 13 -25.69 -7.01 2.06
N ASP A 14 -24.66 -6.20 1.87
CA ASP A 14 -24.81 -4.77 1.52
C ASP A 14 -23.82 -4.41 0.40
N PHE A 15 -24.36 -4.25 -0.80
CA PHE A 15 -23.60 -3.84 -1.97
C PHE A 15 -23.24 -2.35 -1.94
N GLY A 16 -24.10 -1.53 -1.32
CA GLY A 16 -23.82 -0.10 -1.12
C GLY A 16 -22.59 0.12 -0.24
N ALA A 17 -22.48 -0.61 0.87
CA ALA A 17 -21.32 -0.56 1.74
C ALA A 17 -20.02 -1.00 1.04
N LEU A 18 -20.10 -1.87 0.03
CA LEU A 18 -18.94 -2.23 -0.79
C LEU A 18 -18.49 -1.08 -1.68
N ILE A 19 -19.41 -0.43 -2.40
CA ILE A 19 -19.12 0.67 -3.33
C ILE A 19 -18.64 1.91 -2.57
N PHE A 20 -19.29 2.24 -1.46
CA PHE A 20 -18.95 3.40 -0.65
C PHE A 20 -17.90 3.12 0.43
N ASN A 21 -17.17 2.03 0.31
CA ASN A 21 -16.03 1.75 1.18
C ASN A 21 -14.92 2.79 0.97
N PRO A 22 -14.52 3.58 1.99
CA PRO A 22 -13.55 4.66 1.83
C PRO A 22 -12.21 4.17 1.27
N VAL A 23 -11.72 3.03 1.76
CA VAL A 23 -10.46 2.42 1.29
C VAL A 23 -10.52 2.06 -0.19
N ALA A 24 -11.66 1.50 -0.65
CA ALA A 24 -11.84 1.14 -2.06
C ALA A 24 -11.89 2.38 -2.95
N GLN A 25 -12.60 3.43 -2.51
CA GLN A 25 -12.73 4.68 -3.27
C GLN A 25 -11.38 5.39 -3.42
N VAL A 26 -10.64 5.56 -2.33
CA VAL A 26 -9.31 6.22 -2.38
C VAL A 26 -8.37 5.44 -3.28
N LYS A 27 -8.30 4.11 -3.16
CA LYS A 27 -7.45 3.26 -4.02
C LYS A 27 -7.87 3.33 -5.49
N PHE A 28 -9.16 3.32 -5.79
CA PHE A 28 -9.68 3.42 -7.16
C PHE A 28 -9.25 4.74 -7.80
N VAL A 29 -9.51 5.88 -7.14
CA VAL A 29 -9.20 7.20 -7.69
C VAL A 29 -7.69 7.41 -7.79
N HIS A 30 -6.91 6.92 -6.80
CA HIS A 30 -5.45 6.93 -6.86
C HIS A 30 -4.92 6.17 -8.08
N THR A 31 -5.41 4.95 -8.33
CA THR A 31 -5.00 4.11 -9.48
C THR A 31 -5.37 4.76 -10.81
N VAL A 32 -6.57 5.34 -10.94
CA VAL A 32 -6.98 6.06 -12.15
C VAL A 32 -6.10 7.28 -12.39
N SER A 33 -5.82 8.06 -11.34
CA SER A 33 -4.92 9.22 -11.43
C SER A 33 -3.49 8.82 -11.82
N ALA A 34 -2.98 7.70 -11.31
CA ALA A 34 -1.69 7.15 -11.73
C ALA A 34 -1.67 6.75 -13.21
N GLY A 35 -2.77 6.21 -13.72
CA GLY A 35 -2.96 5.96 -15.16
C GLY A 35 -2.88 7.25 -15.99
N TYR A 36 -3.45 8.35 -15.50
CA TYR A 36 -3.35 9.66 -16.15
C TYR A 36 -1.91 10.20 -16.15
N VAL A 37 -1.16 10.02 -15.05
CA VAL A 37 0.27 10.38 -15.01
C VAL A 37 1.06 9.56 -16.04
N THR A 38 0.80 8.26 -16.15
CA THR A 38 1.43 7.39 -17.15
C THR A 38 1.17 7.87 -18.57
N GLY A 39 -0.09 8.17 -18.90
CA GLY A 39 -0.46 8.72 -20.21
C GLY A 39 0.20 10.09 -20.49
N ALA A 40 0.24 10.96 -19.47
CA ALA A 40 0.85 12.27 -19.58
C ALA A 40 2.38 12.18 -19.82
N ILE A 41 3.10 11.32 -19.10
CA ILE A 41 4.54 11.07 -19.33
C ILE A 41 4.79 10.55 -20.73
N PHE A 42 3.96 9.61 -21.21
CA PHE A 42 4.10 9.08 -22.56
C PHE A 42 3.97 10.18 -23.62
N VAL A 43 2.90 10.98 -23.54
CA VAL A 43 2.68 12.09 -24.50
C VAL A 43 3.77 13.15 -24.39
N LEU A 44 4.20 13.47 -23.16
CA LEU A 44 5.28 14.44 -22.91
C LEU A 44 6.61 13.98 -23.54
N ALA A 45 6.95 12.70 -23.36
CA ALA A 45 8.17 12.10 -23.90
C ALA A 45 8.18 12.08 -25.43
N ILE A 46 7.08 11.62 -26.06
CA ILE A 46 6.96 11.59 -27.53
C ILE A 46 7.00 13.01 -28.09
N SER A 47 6.28 13.95 -27.49
CA SER A 47 6.31 15.37 -27.90
C SER A 47 7.72 15.95 -27.79
N SER A 48 8.45 15.62 -26.73
CA SER A 48 9.84 16.02 -26.53
C SER A 48 10.77 15.48 -27.61
N TYR A 49 10.57 14.23 -28.04
CA TYR A 49 11.32 13.65 -29.16
C TYR A 49 11.11 14.45 -30.46
N TYR A 50 9.84 14.79 -30.79
CA TYR A 50 9.52 15.60 -31.97
C TYR A 50 10.14 17.01 -31.91
N LEU A 51 10.09 17.64 -30.71
CA LEU A 51 10.72 18.98 -30.51
C LEU A 51 12.25 18.89 -30.67
N LEU A 52 12.91 17.86 -30.14
CA LEU A 52 14.35 17.66 -30.31
C LEU A 52 14.74 17.42 -31.76
N LYS A 53 13.91 16.70 -32.52
CA LYS A 53 14.12 16.41 -33.93
C LYS A 53 13.63 17.54 -34.85
N LYS A 54 13.04 18.61 -34.30
CA LYS A 54 12.44 19.74 -35.04
C LYS A 54 11.41 19.30 -36.09
N ARG A 55 10.60 18.28 -35.74
CA ARG A 55 9.54 17.73 -36.61
C ARG A 55 8.18 18.11 -36.08
N ASP A 56 7.24 18.44 -36.98
CA ASP A 56 5.84 18.73 -36.66
C ASP A 56 5.67 19.66 -35.43
N LEU A 57 6.45 20.74 -35.41
CA LEU A 57 6.59 21.66 -34.26
C LEU A 57 5.26 22.18 -33.71
N PRO A 58 4.28 22.61 -34.56
CA PRO A 58 3.01 23.10 -34.03
C PRO A 58 2.23 22.04 -33.23
N PHE A 59 2.23 20.80 -33.72
CA PHE A 59 1.60 19.68 -33.04
C PHE A 59 2.36 19.33 -31.77
N ALA A 60 3.68 19.15 -31.85
CA ALA A 60 4.53 18.77 -30.72
C ALA A 60 4.45 19.78 -29.57
N ARG A 61 4.42 21.10 -29.86
CA ARG A 61 4.26 22.17 -28.86
C ARG A 61 2.94 22.05 -28.11
N ARG A 62 1.83 21.84 -28.83
CA ARG A 62 0.49 21.74 -28.26
C ARG A 62 0.38 20.45 -27.37
N SER A 63 0.82 19.33 -27.89
CA SER A 63 0.82 18.08 -27.17
C SER A 63 1.69 18.12 -25.91
N PHE A 64 2.89 18.72 -26.01
CA PHE A 64 3.78 18.92 -24.86
C PHE A 64 3.12 19.79 -23.79
N ALA A 65 2.47 20.89 -24.19
CA ALA A 65 1.82 21.81 -23.26
C ALA A 65 0.64 21.15 -22.53
N ILE A 66 -0.21 20.43 -23.27
CA ILE A 66 -1.34 19.71 -22.69
C ILE A 66 -0.83 18.65 -21.73
N ALA A 67 0.14 17.83 -22.13
CA ALA A 67 0.70 16.77 -21.31
C ALA A 67 1.38 17.31 -20.03
N ALA A 68 2.10 18.45 -20.13
CA ALA A 68 2.76 19.07 -18.99
C ALA A 68 1.75 19.52 -17.92
N ILE A 69 0.70 20.24 -18.33
CA ILE A 69 -0.31 20.78 -17.40
C ILE A 69 -1.19 19.67 -16.83
N PHE A 70 -1.67 18.77 -17.69
CA PHE A 70 -2.50 17.64 -17.26
C PHE A 70 -1.71 16.68 -16.36
N GLY A 71 -0.46 16.41 -16.72
CA GLY A 71 0.42 15.57 -15.91
C GLY A 71 0.72 16.18 -14.53
N LEU A 72 0.92 17.51 -14.46
CA LEU A 72 1.10 18.20 -13.19
C LEU A 72 -0.14 18.04 -12.29
N ALA A 73 -1.32 18.33 -12.82
CA ALA A 73 -2.58 18.17 -12.06
C ALA A 73 -2.80 16.74 -11.60
N SER A 74 -2.56 15.75 -12.49
CA SER A 74 -2.70 14.33 -12.18
C SER A 74 -1.69 13.86 -11.11
N THR A 75 -0.44 14.34 -11.18
CA THR A 75 0.59 13.96 -10.20
C THR A 75 0.28 14.55 -8.82
N LEU A 76 -0.21 15.78 -8.75
CA LEU A 76 -0.68 16.36 -7.48
C LEU A 76 -1.86 15.56 -6.89
N SER A 77 -2.80 15.13 -7.73
CA SER A 77 -3.89 14.25 -7.33
C SER A 77 -3.38 12.92 -6.78
N VAL A 78 -2.41 12.28 -7.45
CA VAL A 78 -1.80 11.01 -7.00
C VAL A 78 -1.13 11.18 -5.64
N ILE A 79 -0.43 12.28 -5.40
CA ILE A 79 0.25 12.54 -4.11
C ILE A 79 -0.78 12.70 -2.99
N LEU A 80 -1.81 13.51 -3.19
CA LEU A 80 -2.87 13.73 -2.18
C LEU A 80 -3.62 12.43 -1.85
N LEU A 81 -3.98 11.66 -2.89
CA LEU A 81 -4.68 10.39 -2.71
C LEU A 81 -3.77 9.28 -2.17
N GLY A 82 -2.47 9.34 -2.47
CA GLY A 82 -1.47 8.45 -1.90
C GLY A 82 -1.29 8.66 -0.41
N ASP A 83 -1.26 9.92 0.05
CA ASP A 83 -1.24 10.28 1.46
C ASP A 83 -2.49 9.77 2.20
N GLU A 84 -3.69 9.98 1.62
CA GLU A 84 -4.94 9.45 2.15
C GLU A 84 -4.94 7.93 2.22
N SER A 85 -4.47 7.25 1.16
CA SER A 85 -4.33 5.79 1.17
C SER A 85 -3.35 5.29 2.24
N GLY A 86 -2.28 6.03 2.51
CA GLY A 86 -1.32 5.72 3.57
C GLY A 86 -1.95 5.85 4.96
N TYR A 87 -2.75 6.87 5.17
CA TYR A 87 -3.49 7.09 6.42
C TYR A 87 -4.47 5.95 6.70
N GLU A 88 -5.29 5.56 5.72
CA GLU A 88 -6.23 4.43 5.81
C GLU A 88 -5.52 3.09 6.08
N LEU A 89 -4.30 2.91 5.57
CA LEU A 89 -3.49 1.71 5.85
C LEU A 89 -3.16 1.57 7.35
N GLY A 90 -3.00 2.68 8.06
CA GLY A 90 -2.71 2.69 9.49
C GLY A 90 -3.77 1.98 10.33
N ASP A 91 -5.03 2.03 9.91
CA ASP A 91 -6.14 1.40 10.62
C ASP A 91 -6.44 -0.01 10.11
N VAL A 92 -6.37 -0.26 8.79
CA VAL A 92 -6.85 -1.52 8.19
C VAL A 92 -5.73 -2.53 7.87
N GLN A 93 -4.49 -2.09 7.70
CA GLN A 93 -3.35 -2.94 7.33
C GLN A 93 -2.07 -2.54 8.10
N LYS A 94 -2.13 -2.53 9.41
CA LYS A 94 -1.00 -2.14 10.28
C LYS A 94 0.30 -2.85 9.96
N THR A 95 0.25 -4.15 9.70
CA THR A 95 1.43 -4.96 9.35
C THR A 95 2.08 -4.48 8.06
N LYS A 96 1.28 -4.10 7.05
CA LYS A 96 1.80 -3.57 5.80
C LYS A 96 2.45 -2.21 5.99
N LEU A 97 1.83 -1.32 6.78
CA LEU A 97 2.41 -0.02 7.10
C LEU A 97 3.75 -0.17 7.83
N ALA A 98 3.79 -0.98 8.89
CA ALA A 98 5.01 -1.25 9.63
C ALA A 98 6.12 -1.89 8.77
N ALA A 99 5.75 -2.78 7.83
CA ALA A 99 6.70 -3.40 6.90
C ALA A 99 7.25 -2.42 5.85
N ILE A 100 6.41 -1.52 5.30
CA ILE A 100 6.83 -0.46 4.38
C ILE A 100 7.86 0.45 5.03
N GLU A 101 7.69 0.73 6.32
CA GLU A 101 8.57 1.61 7.09
C GLU A 101 9.70 0.86 7.79
N SER A 102 9.69 -0.47 7.72
CA SER A 102 10.66 -1.34 8.42
C SER A 102 10.72 -1.05 9.93
N GLU A 103 9.55 -0.80 10.52
CA GLU A 103 9.38 -0.56 11.95
C GLU A 103 9.21 -1.89 12.69
N TRP A 104 10.30 -2.36 13.30
CA TRP A 104 10.33 -3.62 14.03
C TRP A 104 9.82 -3.49 15.46
N GLU A 105 10.14 -2.37 16.10
CA GLU A 105 9.74 -2.07 17.47
C GLU A 105 8.59 -1.06 17.47
N THR A 106 7.73 -1.13 18.47
CA THR A 106 6.71 -0.10 18.69
C THR A 106 7.37 1.16 19.21
N HIS A 107 7.16 2.25 18.52
CA HIS A 107 7.64 3.56 18.95
C HIS A 107 6.53 4.36 19.60
N PRO A 108 6.77 4.92 20.81
CA PRO A 108 5.86 5.88 21.40
C PRO A 108 5.71 7.10 20.48
N ALA A 109 4.59 7.76 20.58
CA ALA A 109 4.35 9.00 19.84
C ALA A 109 5.28 10.14 20.31
N PRO A 110 5.76 10.96 19.38
CA PRO A 110 5.63 10.88 17.92
C PRO A 110 6.72 10.01 17.27
N ALA A 111 6.30 9.03 16.49
CA ALA A 111 7.20 8.05 15.88
C ALA A 111 8.12 8.70 14.81
N PRO A 112 9.39 8.27 14.73
CA PRO A 112 10.32 8.73 13.71
C PRO A 112 10.06 8.04 12.37
N PHE A 113 10.33 8.72 11.27
CA PHE A 113 10.26 8.16 9.92
C PHE A 113 11.63 7.65 9.48
N THR A 114 11.71 6.40 9.05
CA THR A 114 12.96 5.82 8.51
C THR A 114 13.12 6.21 7.05
N LEU A 115 13.94 7.22 6.78
CA LEU A 115 14.20 7.69 5.40
C LEU A 115 14.99 6.66 4.59
N PHE A 116 16.05 6.11 5.19
CA PHE A 116 16.92 5.09 4.59
C PHE A 116 17.31 4.08 5.66
N GLY A 117 17.59 2.86 5.24
CA GLY A 117 18.06 1.77 6.07
C GLY A 117 18.13 0.48 5.29
N ILE A 118 18.71 -0.54 5.87
CA ILE A 118 18.79 -1.89 5.30
C ILE A 118 18.00 -2.83 6.22
N PRO A 119 16.75 -3.21 5.85
CA PRO A 119 15.97 -4.14 6.65
C PRO A 119 16.63 -5.51 6.72
N ASN A 120 16.81 -6.03 7.93
CA ASN A 120 17.26 -7.38 8.19
C ASN A 120 16.09 -8.18 8.78
N GLN A 121 15.46 -9.01 7.96
CA GLN A 121 14.26 -9.74 8.34
C GLN A 121 14.56 -10.89 9.30
N GLU A 122 15.77 -11.49 9.24
CA GLU A 122 16.18 -12.58 10.13
C GLU A 122 16.41 -12.07 11.55
N GLU A 123 17.10 -10.94 11.68
CA GLU A 123 17.41 -10.32 12.97
C GLU A 123 16.31 -9.36 13.44
N GLN A 124 15.27 -9.14 12.62
CA GLN A 124 14.14 -8.26 12.93
C GLN A 124 14.58 -6.87 13.38
N ARG A 125 15.49 -6.26 12.60
CA ARG A 125 16.00 -4.90 12.81
C ARG A 125 16.27 -4.20 11.48
N THR A 126 16.51 -2.90 11.54
CA THR A 126 16.93 -2.10 10.39
C THR A 126 18.34 -1.58 10.63
N ASP A 127 19.30 -2.06 9.82
CA ASP A 127 20.69 -1.63 9.91
C ASP A 127 20.89 -0.28 9.20
N TYR A 128 21.84 0.51 9.69
CA TYR A 128 22.20 1.82 9.13
C TYR A 128 21.01 2.76 8.93
N ALA A 129 20.02 2.72 9.84
CA ALA A 129 18.82 3.52 9.72
C ALA A 129 19.09 5.02 9.90
N ILE A 130 18.70 5.82 8.90
CA ILE A 130 18.65 7.28 8.98
C ILE A 130 17.19 7.63 9.24
N LYS A 131 16.91 8.15 10.46
CA LYS A 131 15.56 8.48 10.91
C LYS A 131 15.34 9.97 10.98
N ILE A 132 14.18 10.43 10.51
CA ILE A 132 13.70 11.81 10.67
C ILE A 132 12.76 11.83 11.88
N PRO A 133 13.11 12.55 12.97
CA PRO A 133 12.27 12.61 14.15
C PRO A 133 10.87 13.15 13.83
N TYR A 134 9.84 12.66 14.51
CA TYR A 134 8.46 13.14 14.47
C TYR A 134 7.72 12.95 13.12
N ALA A 135 8.41 12.67 12.02
CA ALA A 135 7.84 12.71 10.69
C ALA A 135 6.81 11.60 10.46
N MET A 136 6.99 10.41 11.02
CA MET A 136 6.06 9.29 10.89
C MET A 136 4.71 9.58 11.54
N GLY A 137 4.69 10.20 12.71
CA GLY A 137 3.46 10.61 13.37
C GLY A 137 2.62 11.55 12.50
N ILE A 138 3.25 12.50 11.82
CA ILE A 138 2.56 13.44 10.93
C ILE A 138 2.06 12.74 9.66
N ILE A 139 2.88 11.89 9.04
CA ILE A 139 2.58 11.26 7.74
C ILE A 139 1.58 10.10 7.90
N ALA A 140 1.80 9.19 8.86
CA ALA A 140 1.02 7.96 8.95
C ALA A 140 -0.21 8.08 9.86
N THR A 141 -0.14 8.89 10.94
CA THR A 141 -1.24 8.97 11.91
C THR A 141 -1.93 10.33 11.94
N ARG A 142 -1.39 11.33 11.25
CA ARG A 142 -1.85 12.75 11.33
C ARG A 142 -1.98 13.23 12.78
N SER A 143 -1.21 12.62 13.70
CA SER A 143 -1.23 12.88 15.12
C SER A 143 0.18 12.79 15.69
N LEU A 144 0.47 13.61 16.68
CA LEU A 144 1.70 13.54 17.45
C LEU A 144 1.56 12.65 18.69
N ASP A 145 0.35 12.14 18.95
CA ASP A 145 0.00 11.41 20.17
C ASP A 145 -0.30 9.91 19.91
N LYS A 146 -0.42 9.49 18.65
CA LYS A 146 -0.63 8.07 18.29
C LYS A 146 0.70 7.35 18.13
N GLU A 147 0.83 6.20 18.78
CA GLU A 147 1.95 5.28 18.57
C GLU A 147 1.84 4.55 17.23
N VAL A 148 2.97 4.12 16.70
CA VAL A 148 3.05 3.23 15.54
C VAL A 148 3.50 1.87 16.02
N THR A 149 2.60 0.88 15.93
CA THR A 149 2.85 -0.48 16.39
C THR A 149 3.89 -1.16 15.49
N GLY A 150 4.95 -1.68 16.09
CA GLY A 150 6.02 -2.39 15.41
C GLY A 150 5.64 -3.81 15.01
N LEU A 151 6.42 -4.39 14.07
CA LEU A 151 6.19 -5.74 13.54
C LEU A 151 6.27 -6.82 14.63
N LYS A 152 7.14 -6.67 15.65
CA LYS A 152 7.26 -7.65 16.73
C LYS A 152 5.98 -7.75 17.55
N ASP A 153 5.40 -6.63 17.92
CA ASP A 153 4.14 -6.62 18.69
C ASP A 153 2.96 -7.08 17.83
N LEU A 154 2.96 -6.75 16.52
CA LEU A 154 1.98 -7.28 15.59
C LEU A 154 2.09 -8.81 15.45
N MET A 155 3.30 -9.39 15.47
CA MET A 155 3.48 -10.84 15.46
C MET A 155 2.84 -11.50 16.69
N VAL A 156 3.02 -10.93 17.89
CA VAL A 156 2.39 -11.42 19.10
C VAL A 156 0.85 -11.38 18.99
N GLN A 157 0.32 -10.27 18.46
CA GLN A 157 -1.12 -10.17 18.22
C GLN A 157 -1.61 -11.18 17.18
N HIS A 158 -0.85 -11.42 16.11
CA HIS A 158 -1.21 -12.40 15.08
C HIS A 158 -1.17 -13.83 15.61
N GLU A 159 -0.20 -14.18 16.45
CA GLU A 159 -0.15 -15.48 17.10
C GLU A 159 -1.40 -15.72 17.95
N ALA A 160 -1.80 -14.74 18.76
CA ALA A 160 -3.02 -14.82 19.56
C ALA A 160 -4.26 -15.01 18.66
N ARG A 161 -4.32 -14.30 17.53
CA ARG A 161 -5.41 -14.44 16.56
C ARG A 161 -5.40 -15.78 15.82
N ILE A 162 -4.23 -16.35 15.53
CA ILE A 162 -4.10 -17.71 14.96
C ILE A 162 -4.67 -18.73 15.95
N ARG A 163 -4.32 -18.65 17.23
CA ARG A 163 -4.83 -19.52 18.28
C ARG A 163 -6.36 -19.41 18.44
N ASN A 164 -6.88 -18.18 18.45
CA ASN A 164 -8.32 -17.93 18.47
C ASN A 164 -9.01 -18.45 17.19
N GLY A 165 -8.36 -18.31 16.04
CA GLY A 165 -8.82 -18.85 14.76
C GLY A 165 -8.88 -20.37 14.70
N MET A 166 -8.03 -21.09 15.46
CA MET A 166 -8.14 -22.54 15.63
C MET A 166 -9.45 -22.91 16.35
N VAL A 167 -9.82 -22.14 17.38
CA VAL A 167 -11.10 -22.34 18.09
C VAL A 167 -12.25 -22.08 17.13
N ALA A 168 -12.23 -20.96 16.39
CA ALA A 168 -13.27 -20.66 15.41
C ALA A 168 -13.39 -21.72 14.30
N TYR A 169 -12.28 -22.32 13.90
CA TYR A 169 -12.28 -23.40 12.92
C TYR A 169 -12.92 -24.69 13.48
N SER A 170 -12.59 -25.08 14.71
CA SER A 170 -13.22 -26.22 15.40
C SER A 170 -14.74 -26.02 15.54
N GLU A 171 -15.15 -24.81 15.92
CA GLU A 171 -16.57 -24.47 16.05
C GLU A 171 -17.29 -24.53 14.68
N LEU A 172 -16.64 -24.03 13.61
CA LEU A 172 -17.18 -24.14 12.26
C LEU A 172 -17.37 -25.61 11.81
N GLU A 173 -16.44 -26.50 12.15
CA GLU A 173 -16.55 -27.92 11.82
C GLU A 173 -17.74 -28.58 12.55
N LYS A 174 -17.96 -28.28 13.85
CA LYS A 174 -19.12 -28.71 14.58
C LYS A 174 -20.43 -28.21 14.00
N LEU A 175 -20.49 -26.93 13.62
CA LEU A 175 -21.64 -26.33 12.96
C LEU A 175 -21.96 -27.02 11.62
N ARG A 176 -20.93 -27.37 10.83
CA ARG A 176 -21.06 -28.11 9.57
C ARG A 176 -21.48 -29.55 9.77
N ALA A 177 -21.10 -30.17 10.91
CA ALA A 177 -21.53 -31.49 11.29
C ALA A 177 -22.99 -31.54 11.78
N GLY A 178 -23.66 -30.38 11.90
CA GLY A 178 -25.07 -30.26 12.23
C GLY A 178 -25.39 -29.85 13.69
N ASP A 179 -24.37 -29.58 14.49
CA ASP A 179 -24.58 -29.01 15.82
C ASP A 179 -24.96 -27.53 15.70
N ARG A 180 -26.19 -27.20 16.07
CA ARG A 180 -26.79 -25.87 16.02
C ARG A 180 -27.15 -25.31 17.39
N SER A 181 -26.44 -25.78 18.44
CA SER A 181 -26.67 -25.30 19.81
C SER A 181 -26.47 -23.76 19.87
N PRO A 182 -27.34 -23.06 20.60
CA PRO A 182 -27.25 -21.60 20.74
C PRO A 182 -25.90 -21.14 21.29
N GLU A 183 -25.30 -21.92 22.20
CA GLU A 183 -24.00 -21.66 22.80
C GLU A 183 -22.89 -21.70 21.73
N LEU A 184 -22.88 -22.73 20.87
CA LEU A 184 -21.89 -22.87 19.79
C LEU A 184 -22.00 -21.77 18.78
N MET A 185 -23.23 -21.40 18.40
CA MET A 185 -23.47 -20.30 17.47
C MET A 185 -23.01 -18.94 18.02
N ALA A 186 -23.24 -18.70 19.31
CA ALA A 186 -22.79 -17.49 19.98
C ALA A 186 -21.26 -17.42 20.07
N SER A 187 -20.62 -18.51 20.47
CA SER A 187 -19.15 -18.63 20.55
C SER A 187 -18.50 -18.44 19.17
N PHE A 188 -19.02 -19.09 18.15
CA PHE A 188 -18.53 -18.91 16.78
C PHE A 188 -18.66 -17.45 16.30
N LYS A 189 -19.79 -16.79 16.60
CA LYS A 189 -20.01 -15.40 16.23
C LYS A 189 -18.97 -14.45 16.86
N GLU A 190 -18.49 -14.75 18.05
CA GLU A 190 -17.42 -13.99 18.71
C GLU A 190 -16.05 -14.27 18.06
N ASN A 191 -15.75 -15.54 17.73
CA ASN A 191 -14.45 -15.99 17.26
C ASN A 191 -14.28 -15.88 15.73
N GLN A 192 -15.37 -15.82 14.95
CA GLN A 192 -15.35 -15.84 13.46
C GLN A 192 -14.43 -14.80 12.81
N LYS A 193 -14.22 -13.66 13.48
CA LYS A 193 -13.33 -12.59 12.99
C LYS A 193 -11.88 -13.05 12.82
N ASP A 194 -11.46 -14.08 13.57
CA ASP A 194 -10.10 -14.62 13.54
C ASP A 194 -10.00 -15.95 12.76
N LEU A 195 -11.11 -16.46 12.22
CA LEU A 195 -11.15 -17.68 11.43
C LEU A 195 -10.13 -17.69 10.29
N GLY A 196 -9.97 -16.56 9.60
CA GLY A 196 -8.97 -16.40 8.53
C GLY A 196 -7.54 -16.60 8.99
N TYR A 197 -7.22 -16.21 10.24
CA TYR A 197 -5.91 -16.45 10.84
C TYR A 197 -5.70 -17.94 11.16
N GLY A 198 -6.70 -18.64 11.67
CA GLY A 198 -6.66 -20.09 11.86
C GLY A 198 -6.43 -20.84 10.54
N LEU A 199 -7.02 -20.39 9.44
CA LEU A 199 -6.85 -21.00 8.13
C LEU A 199 -5.42 -20.91 7.57
N LEU A 200 -4.57 -20.02 8.08
CA LEU A 200 -3.14 -19.97 7.72
C LEU A 200 -2.42 -21.28 8.06
N LEU A 201 -2.89 -21.98 9.09
CA LEU A 201 -2.33 -23.25 9.52
C LEU A 201 -2.51 -24.38 8.50
N LYS A 202 -3.46 -24.25 7.55
CA LYS A 202 -3.64 -25.24 6.46
C LYS A 202 -2.43 -25.38 5.53
N LYS A 203 -1.52 -24.42 5.55
CA LYS A 203 -0.25 -24.53 4.84
C LYS A 203 0.70 -25.56 5.49
N TYR A 204 0.53 -25.84 6.79
CA TYR A 204 1.46 -26.63 7.59
C TYR A 204 0.86 -27.94 8.12
N THR A 205 -0.46 -28.02 8.20
CA THR A 205 -1.17 -29.21 8.68
C THR A 205 -2.53 -29.36 7.97
N GLU A 206 -2.97 -30.59 7.75
CA GLU A 206 -4.30 -30.87 7.20
C GLU A 206 -5.39 -30.55 8.24
N ASN A 207 -5.13 -30.87 9.51
CA ASN A 207 -6.05 -30.60 10.60
C ASN A 207 -5.60 -29.35 11.37
N VAL A 208 -6.37 -28.26 11.23
CA VAL A 208 -6.08 -26.97 11.88
C VAL A 208 -6.15 -27.08 13.41
N THR A 209 -7.06 -27.91 13.94
CA THR A 209 -7.29 -28.05 15.38
C THR A 209 -6.13 -28.74 16.11
N ASP A 210 -5.36 -29.56 15.41
CA ASP A 210 -4.24 -30.34 15.97
C ASP A 210 -2.87 -29.72 15.62
N ALA A 211 -2.86 -28.45 15.22
CA ALA A 211 -1.63 -27.76 14.87
C ALA A 211 -0.66 -27.71 16.07
N SER A 212 0.58 -28.13 15.81
CA SER A 212 1.65 -28.05 16.81
C SER A 212 2.11 -26.61 17.02
N GLU A 213 2.81 -26.37 18.12
CA GLU A 213 3.43 -25.07 18.41
C GLU A 213 4.36 -24.62 17.29
N ALA A 214 5.10 -25.53 16.67
CA ALA A 214 5.95 -25.24 15.53
C ALA A 214 5.15 -24.74 14.30
N HIS A 215 3.97 -25.31 14.06
CA HIS A 215 3.07 -24.86 12.97
C HIS A 215 2.53 -23.44 13.25
N ILE A 216 2.15 -23.15 14.51
CA ILE A 216 1.67 -21.83 14.91
C ILE A 216 2.77 -20.77 14.71
N GLN A 217 3.99 -21.08 15.17
CA GLN A 217 5.13 -20.16 14.99
C GLN A 217 5.49 -19.94 13.51
N ALA A 218 5.42 -20.97 12.68
CA ALA A 218 5.64 -20.85 11.25
C ALA A 218 4.55 -20.00 10.57
N ALA A 219 3.27 -20.24 10.92
CA ALA A 219 2.15 -19.44 10.41
C ALA A 219 2.24 -17.98 10.86
N THR A 220 2.66 -17.73 12.11
CA THR A 220 2.88 -16.37 12.62
C THR A 220 3.94 -15.63 11.83
N LYS A 221 5.08 -16.28 11.53
CA LYS A 221 6.13 -15.67 10.67
C LYS A 221 5.62 -15.35 9.28
N ASP A 222 4.77 -16.19 8.71
CA ASP A 222 4.18 -15.97 7.39
C ASP A 222 3.21 -14.79 7.33
N THR A 223 2.73 -14.29 8.48
CA THR A 223 1.92 -13.07 8.50
C THR A 223 2.71 -11.80 8.20
N ILE A 224 4.04 -11.87 8.30
CA ILE A 224 4.92 -10.75 8.02
C ILE A 224 5.40 -10.85 6.57
N PRO A 225 5.08 -9.85 5.74
CA PRO A 225 5.51 -9.82 4.35
C PRO A 225 7.04 -9.62 4.25
N ASN A 226 7.58 -9.75 3.04
CA ASN A 226 8.98 -9.43 2.79
C ASN A 226 9.23 -7.93 3.02
N VAL A 227 9.78 -7.59 4.19
CA VAL A 227 10.00 -6.21 4.64
C VAL A 227 10.98 -5.50 3.71
N THR A 228 12.07 -6.16 3.31
CA THR A 228 13.08 -5.57 2.43
C THR A 228 12.48 -5.16 1.09
N ALA A 229 11.71 -6.04 0.47
CA ALA A 229 11.06 -5.75 -0.80
C ALA A 229 10.06 -4.58 -0.68
N LEU A 230 9.21 -4.58 0.35
CA LEU A 230 8.24 -3.51 0.57
C LEU A 230 8.90 -2.17 0.88
N PHE A 231 9.93 -2.17 1.70
CA PHE A 231 10.68 -0.97 2.08
C PHE A 231 11.29 -0.27 0.87
N PHE A 232 11.99 -1.01 0.01
CA PHE A 232 12.65 -0.42 -1.15
C PHE A 232 11.68 -0.13 -2.30
N SER A 233 10.68 -0.97 -2.55
CA SER A 233 9.69 -0.71 -3.61
C SER A 233 8.86 0.55 -3.31
N PHE A 234 8.44 0.75 -2.07
CA PHE A 234 7.74 1.97 -1.68
C PHE A 234 8.59 3.23 -1.90
N ARG A 235 9.87 3.18 -1.51
CA ARG A 235 10.79 4.30 -1.72
C ARG A 235 11.07 4.57 -3.20
N ALA A 236 11.20 3.52 -4.02
CA ALA A 236 11.34 3.64 -5.47
C ALA A 236 10.09 4.28 -6.10
N MET A 237 8.89 3.87 -5.66
CA MET A 237 7.62 4.47 -6.08
C MET A 237 7.57 5.97 -5.74
N VAL A 238 7.86 6.34 -4.49
CA VAL A 238 7.83 7.74 -4.03
C VAL A 238 8.88 8.58 -4.75
N ALA A 239 10.12 8.09 -4.89
CA ALA A 239 11.18 8.79 -5.60
C ALA A 239 10.83 9.00 -7.07
N SER A 240 10.28 8.00 -7.75
CA SER A 240 9.80 8.12 -9.13
C SER A 240 8.67 9.14 -9.25
N GLY A 241 7.75 9.15 -8.29
CA GLY A 241 6.66 10.14 -8.21
C GLY A 241 7.17 11.57 -8.09
N PHE A 242 8.12 11.82 -7.21
CA PHE A 242 8.74 13.14 -7.05
C PHE A 242 9.57 13.56 -8.28
N LEU A 243 10.25 12.63 -8.95
CA LEU A 243 10.95 12.94 -10.22
C LEU A 243 9.96 13.33 -11.32
N MET A 244 8.82 12.65 -11.43
CA MET A 244 7.75 12.99 -12.37
C MET A 244 7.12 14.34 -12.02
N LEU A 245 6.87 14.61 -10.74
CA LEU A 245 6.38 15.92 -10.28
C LEU A 245 7.33 17.05 -10.69
N LEU A 246 8.62 16.88 -10.39
CA LEU A 246 9.65 17.85 -10.76
C LEU A 246 9.67 18.10 -12.28
N LEU A 247 9.61 17.02 -13.07
CA LEU A 247 9.55 17.13 -14.52
C LEU A 247 8.33 17.94 -14.98
N PHE A 248 7.14 17.65 -14.47
CA PHE A 248 5.92 18.36 -14.86
C PHE A 248 5.92 19.82 -14.42
N ILE A 249 6.47 20.15 -13.25
CA ILE A 249 6.65 21.52 -12.80
C ILE A 249 7.57 22.28 -13.78
N LEU A 250 8.73 21.70 -14.11
CA LEU A 250 9.70 22.31 -15.02
C LEU A 250 9.14 22.45 -16.45
N ALA A 251 8.42 21.43 -16.92
CA ALA A 251 7.77 21.44 -18.23
C ALA A 251 6.67 22.50 -18.30
N THR A 252 5.79 22.58 -17.31
CA THR A 252 4.73 23.58 -17.22
C THR A 252 5.30 25.00 -17.16
N PHE A 253 6.35 25.21 -16.38
CA PHE A 253 7.05 26.49 -16.32
C PHE A 253 7.70 26.88 -17.66
N ALA A 254 8.28 25.92 -18.37
CA ALA A 254 8.84 26.13 -19.70
C ALA A 254 7.76 26.48 -20.75
N VAL A 255 6.59 25.84 -20.65
CA VAL A 255 5.41 26.16 -21.49
C VAL A 255 4.90 27.54 -21.18
N ALA A 256 4.74 27.91 -19.91
CA ALA A 256 4.29 29.27 -19.53
C ALA A 256 5.23 30.37 -20.05
N LYS A 257 6.54 30.12 -20.07
CA LYS A 257 7.55 31.03 -20.64
C LYS A 257 7.73 30.91 -22.15
N ARG A 258 6.98 30.03 -22.83
CA ARG A 258 7.07 29.78 -24.28
C ARG A 258 8.49 29.44 -24.74
N ASN A 259 9.29 28.78 -23.92
CA ASN A 259 10.70 28.49 -24.20
C ASN A 259 11.09 26.99 -24.04
N ALA A 260 10.12 26.10 -24.06
CA ALA A 260 10.36 24.67 -23.89
C ALA A 260 11.34 24.11 -24.95
N GLU A 261 11.24 24.53 -26.19
CA GLU A 261 12.11 24.10 -27.27
C GLU A 261 13.57 24.50 -27.08
N ASN A 262 13.81 25.62 -26.39
CA ASN A 262 15.14 26.14 -26.12
C ASN A 262 15.83 25.45 -24.93
N LYS A 263 15.20 24.41 -24.36
CA LYS A 263 15.70 23.65 -23.21
C LYS A 263 15.92 22.17 -23.56
N PRO A 264 16.92 21.83 -24.37
CA PRO A 264 17.14 20.44 -24.80
C PRO A 264 17.37 19.48 -23.64
N TRP A 265 17.92 19.94 -22.52
CA TRP A 265 18.08 19.13 -21.30
C TRP A 265 16.72 18.69 -20.71
N LEU A 266 15.72 19.60 -20.70
CA LEU A 266 14.39 19.29 -20.20
C LEU A 266 13.67 18.30 -21.13
N LEU A 267 13.80 18.49 -22.45
CA LEU A 267 13.23 17.57 -23.44
C LEU A 267 13.87 16.18 -23.35
N LYS A 268 15.18 16.10 -23.11
CA LYS A 268 15.86 14.82 -22.84
C LYS A 268 15.40 14.20 -21.52
N PHE A 269 15.26 15.01 -20.46
CA PHE A 269 14.73 14.53 -19.18
C PHE A 269 13.33 13.93 -19.37
N ALA A 270 12.42 14.61 -20.08
CA ALA A 270 11.09 14.08 -20.40
C ALA A 270 11.15 12.74 -21.17
N LEU A 271 12.06 12.61 -22.12
CA LEU A 271 12.24 11.38 -22.88
C LEU A 271 12.74 10.23 -22.02
N PHE A 272 13.74 10.47 -21.16
CA PHE A 272 14.29 9.46 -20.26
C PHE A 272 13.40 9.16 -19.04
N ALA A 273 12.44 10.03 -18.74
CA ALA A 273 11.45 9.79 -17.70
C ALA A 273 10.36 8.77 -18.11
N LEU A 274 10.32 8.35 -19.38
CA LEU A 274 9.32 7.40 -19.89
C LEU A 274 9.16 6.12 -19.03
N PRO A 275 10.21 5.47 -18.52
CA PRO A 275 10.04 4.27 -17.68
C PRO A 275 9.59 4.55 -16.24
N LEU A 276 9.63 5.79 -15.74
CA LEU A 276 9.34 6.11 -14.34
C LEU A 276 7.94 5.63 -13.86
N PRO A 277 6.85 5.77 -14.64
CA PRO A 277 5.55 5.26 -14.21
C PRO A 277 5.51 3.76 -13.98
N TRP A 278 6.26 2.97 -14.78
CA TRP A 278 6.35 1.51 -14.61
C TRP A 278 7.26 1.11 -13.45
N ILE A 279 8.27 1.92 -13.12
CA ILE A 279 9.10 1.72 -11.92
C ILE A 279 8.28 2.03 -10.66
N ALA A 280 7.34 2.98 -10.75
CA ALA A 280 6.49 3.38 -9.65
C ALA A 280 5.31 2.42 -9.40
N ALA A 281 4.91 1.62 -10.40
CA ALA A 281 3.80 0.67 -10.31
C ALA A 281 4.23 -0.68 -9.74
#